data_890d96abba923ab87f7863758b7113a2
#
_entry.id   890d96abba923ab87f7863758b7113a2
#
_cell.length_a   1.000
_cell.length_b   1.000
_cell.length_c   1.000
_cell.angle_alpha   90.00
_cell.angle_beta   90.00
_cell.angle_gamma   90.00
#
_symmetry.space_group_name_H-M   'P 1'
#
loop_
_entity.id
_entity.type
_entity.pdbx_description
1 polymer ?
#
loop_
_entity_poly.entity_id
_entity_poly.type
_entity_poly.pdbx_seq_one_letter_code
_entity_poly.pdbx_strand_id
1 'polypeptide(L)'
;MELREHVQQIDELVSQGDMVGAINQFFSEDAQTSDYANVTTTGKSQMIEKMSGFLEAIEKVNGIEHHRTMVDGDASASEFTFDFNMKDGSKIYWHEIIRRIWSEGKVIQEQYFDAN
;
A
#
# COMPACT_ATOMS: atom_id res chain seq x y z
N MET A 1 3.38 1.86 -21.39
CA MET A 1 2.80 2.70 -20.32
C MET A 1 3.92 3.22 -19.44
N GLU A 2 3.93 4.51 -19.20
CA GLU A 2 4.94 5.11 -18.35
C GLU A 2 4.72 4.79 -16.88
N LEU A 3 5.78 4.83 -16.09
CA LEU A 3 5.71 4.54 -14.66
C LEU A 3 4.69 5.43 -13.94
N ARG A 4 4.61 6.71 -14.29
CA ARG A 4 3.64 7.63 -13.69
C ARG A 4 2.19 7.13 -13.81
N GLU A 5 1.85 6.53 -14.93
CA GLU A 5 0.51 6.00 -15.15
C GLU A 5 0.24 4.78 -14.26
N HIS A 6 1.23 3.90 -14.10
CA HIS A 6 1.10 2.76 -13.19
C HIS A 6 0.96 3.23 -11.74
N VAL A 7 1.77 4.21 -11.35
CA VAL A 7 1.72 4.77 -9.98
C VAL A 7 0.37 5.42 -9.73
N GLN A 8 -0.16 6.17 -10.68
CA GLN A 8 -1.48 6.79 -10.56
C GLN A 8 -2.57 5.73 -10.38
N GLN A 9 -2.50 4.63 -11.13
CA GLN A 9 -3.48 3.55 -11.04
C GLN A 9 -3.43 2.84 -9.69
N ILE A 10 -2.24 2.54 -9.18
CA ILE A 10 -2.13 1.88 -7.88
C ILE A 10 -2.62 2.80 -6.75
N ASP A 11 -2.29 4.09 -6.81
CA ASP A 11 -2.77 5.07 -5.82
C ASP A 11 -4.30 5.16 -5.83
N GLU A 12 -4.90 5.09 -7.00
CA GLU A 12 -6.35 5.11 -7.15
C GLU A 12 -7.00 3.89 -6.51
N LEU A 13 -6.44 2.69 -6.73
CA LEU A 13 -6.92 1.46 -6.10
C LEU A 13 -6.85 1.55 -4.58
N VAL A 14 -5.73 2.03 -4.03
CA VAL A 14 -5.56 2.21 -2.59
C VAL A 14 -6.56 3.22 -2.05
N SER A 15 -6.78 4.33 -2.76
CA SER A 15 -7.74 5.36 -2.38
C SER A 15 -9.17 4.82 -2.29
N GLN A 16 -9.49 3.83 -3.11
CA GLN A 16 -10.79 3.17 -3.11
C GLN A 16 -10.90 2.06 -2.07
N GLY A 17 -9.84 1.79 -1.33
CA GLY A 17 -9.79 0.71 -0.34
C GLY A 17 -9.49 -0.67 -0.93
N ASP A 18 -9.14 -0.73 -2.21
CA ASP A 18 -8.85 -2.00 -2.89
C ASP A 18 -7.36 -2.33 -2.85
N MET A 19 -6.85 -2.54 -1.63
CA MET A 19 -5.45 -2.87 -1.41
C MET A 19 -5.08 -4.23 -1.99
N VAL A 20 -5.98 -5.20 -1.89
CA VAL A 20 -5.75 -6.53 -2.48
C VAL A 20 -5.68 -6.44 -4.00
N GLY A 21 -6.57 -5.67 -4.61
CA GLY A 21 -6.52 -5.41 -6.05
C GLY A 21 -5.21 -4.75 -6.48
N ALA A 22 -4.73 -3.81 -5.68
CA ALA A 22 -3.44 -3.13 -5.93
C ALA A 22 -2.29 -4.13 -5.93
N ILE A 23 -2.23 -5.01 -4.93
CA ILE A 23 -1.19 -6.05 -4.85
C ILE A 23 -1.33 -7.01 -6.03
N ASN A 24 -2.54 -7.49 -6.28
CA ASN A 24 -2.79 -8.49 -7.32
C ASN A 24 -2.41 -7.98 -8.70
N GLN A 25 -2.71 -6.73 -9.00
CA GLN A 25 -2.47 -6.16 -10.33
C GLN A 25 -1.03 -5.69 -10.55
N PHE A 26 -0.40 -5.11 -9.53
CA PHE A 26 0.86 -4.38 -9.72
C PHE A 26 2.09 -5.01 -9.08
N PHE A 27 1.97 -5.96 -8.15
CA PHE A 27 3.14 -6.52 -7.49
C PHE A 27 3.69 -7.73 -8.25
N SER A 28 5.01 -7.85 -8.29
CA SER A 28 5.65 -9.05 -8.83
C SER A 28 5.45 -10.23 -7.88
N GLU A 29 5.59 -11.45 -8.40
CA GLU A 29 5.35 -12.67 -7.61
C GLU A 29 6.28 -12.78 -6.41
N ASP A 30 7.51 -12.29 -6.51
CA ASP A 30 8.53 -12.35 -5.46
C ASP A 30 8.75 -11.00 -4.78
N ALA A 31 7.81 -10.06 -4.89
CA ALA A 31 7.91 -8.76 -4.27
C ALA A 31 8.05 -8.84 -2.75
N GLN A 32 8.65 -7.82 -2.16
CA GLN A 32 8.80 -7.69 -0.71
C GLN A 32 8.14 -6.42 -0.23
N THR A 33 7.50 -6.49 0.94
CA THR A 33 6.96 -5.33 1.63
C THR A 33 7.48 -5.30 3.07
N SER A 34 7.76 -4.11 3.59
CA SER A 34 8.20 -3.92 4.97
C SER A 34 7.32 -2.89 5.64
N ASP A 35 6.92 -3.18 6.88
CA ASP A 35 6.15 -2.24 7.70
C ASP A 35 7.06 -1.32 8.52
N TYR A 36 6.48 -0.51 9.43
CA TYR A 36 7.23 0.43 10.26
C TYR A 36 8.25 -0.25 11.17
N ALA A 37 7.96 -1.46 11.60
CA ALA A 37 8.83 -2.23 12.51
C ALA A 37 9.87 -3.03 11.74
N ASN A 38 10.01 -2.82 10.45
CA ASN A 38 10.90 -3.55 9.53
C ASN A 38 10.57 -5.05 9.44
N VAL A 39 9.34 -5.42 9.74
CA VAL A 39 8.86 -6.77 9.48
C VAL A 39 8.62 -6.91 7.98
N THR A 40 9.33 -7.83 7.35
CA THR A 40 9.27 -8.03 5.90
C THR A 40 8.39 -9.21 5.56
N THR A 41 7.50 -9.01 4.60
CA THR A 41 6.69 -10.06 3.99
C THR A 41 7.18 -10.26 2.57
N THR A 42 7.55 -11.49 2.21
CA THR A 42 8.04 -11.83 0.87
C THR A 42 7.02 -12.69 0.15
N GLY A 43 6.77 -12.33 -1.11
CA GLY A 43 5.88 -13.08 -1.99
C GLY A 43 4.49 -12.49 -2.03
N LYS A 44 3.96 -12.41 -3.25
CA LYS A 44 2.65 -11.81 -3.54
C LYS A 44 1.52 -12.53 -2.82
N SER A 45 1.52 -13.86 -2.81
CA SER A 45 0.48 -14.63 -2.12
C SER A 45 0.44 -14.35 -0.63
N GLN A 46 1.60 -14.24 0.00
CA GLN A 46 1.73 -13.94 1.43
C GLN A 46 1.20 -12.54 1.73
N MET A 47 1.51 -11.59 0.86
CA MET A 47 1.04 -10.22 1.01
C MET A 47 -0.49 -10.12 0.91
N ILE A 48 -1.09 -10.84 -0.05
CA ILE A 48 -2.54 -10.85 -0.25
C ILE A 48 -3.21 -11.46 0.97
N GLU A 49 -2.67 -12.56 1.50
CA GLU A 49 -3.23 -13.20 2.70
C GLU A 49 -3.19 -12.26 3.90
N LYS A 50 -2.04 -11.61 4.14
CA LYS A 50 -1.87 -10.67 5.25
C LYS A 50 -2.80 -9.46 5.09
N MET A 51 -2.88 -8.89 3.90
CA MET A 51 -3.74 -7.74 3.63
C MET A 51 -5.21 -8.09 3.76
N SER A 52 -5.62 -9.26 3.28
CA SER A 52 -7.01 -9.71 3.40
C SER A 52 -7.42 -9.85 4.87
N GLY A 53 -6.53 -10.40 5.71
CA GLY A 53 -6.79 -10.51 7.15
C GLY A 53 -6.92 -9.15 7.82
N PHE A 54 -6.06 -8.20 7.44
CA PHE A 54 -6.14 -6.84 7.95
C PHE A 54 -7.48 -6.18 7.56
N LEU A 55 -7.86 -6.28 6.29
CA LEU A 55 -9.09 -5.66 5.80
C LEU A 55 -10.34 -6.27 6.46
N GLU A 56 -10.33 -7.57 6.71
CA GLU A 56 -11.43 -8.24 7.42
C GLU A 56 -11.59 -7.74 8.85
N ALA A 57 -10.52 -7.27 9.48
CA ALA A 57 -10.56 -6.75 10.84
C ALA A 57 -11.11 -5.32 10.92
N ILE A 58 -11.29 -4.65 9.78
CA ILE A 58 -11.83 -3.29 9.72
C ILE A 58 -13.35 -3.37 9.82
N GLU A 59 -13.94 -2.66 10.80
CA GLU A 59 -15.38 -2.52 10.91
C GLU A 59 -15.89 -1.40 10.01
N LYS A 60 -15.18 -0.26 10.01
CA LYS A 60 -15.60 0.90 9.23
C LYS A 60 -14.39 1.66 8.71
N VAL A 61 -14.41 1.99 7.43
CA VAL A 61 -13.45 2.91 6.82
C VAL A 61 -14.01 4.33 6.99
N ASN A 62 -13.40 5.13 7.85
CA ASN A 62 -13.80 6.51 8.05
C ASN A 62 -13.29 7.40 6.93
N GLY A 63 -12.10 7.09 6.42
CA GLY A 63 -11.53 7.82 5.30
C GLY A 63 -10.20 7.23 4.86
N ILE A 64 -9.92 7.41 3.58
CA ILE A 64 -8.60 7.20 2.99
C ILE A 64 -8.32 8.46 2.19
N GLU A 65 -7.27 9.18 2.55
CA GLU A 65 -6.91 10.43 1.89
C GLU A 65 -5.55 10.30 1.22
N HIS A 66 -5.52 10.50 -0.09
CA HIS A 66 -4.28 10.55 -0.86
C HIS A 66 -3.83 12.02 -0.93
N HIS A 67 -2.68 12.33 -0.36
CA HIS A 67 -2.18 13.71 -0.29
C HIS A 67 -1.38 14.08 -1.52
N ARG A 68 -0.37 13.27 -1.84
CA ARG A 68 0.52 13.52 -2.99
C ARG A 68 1.32 12.28 -3.33
N THR A 69 1.90 12.28 -4.51
CA THR A 69 2.82 11.22 -4.96
C THR A 69 3.96 11.83 -5.73
N MET A 70 5.16 11.32 -5.48
CA MET A 70 6.37 11.70 -6.20
C MET A 70 6.92 10.50 -6.94
N VAL A 71 7.43 10.73 -8.15
CA VAL A 71 8.03 9.68 -8.97
C VAL A 71 9.41 10.16 -9.39
N ASP A 72 10.43 9.33 -9.16
CA ASP A 72 11.79 9.62 -9.53
C ASP A 72 12.47 8.32 -10.00
N GLY A 73 12.82 8.26 -11.29
CA GLY A 73 13.42 7.06 -11.86
C GLY A 73 12.50 5.86 -11.74
N ASP A 74 12.96 4.81 -11.06
CA ASP A 74 12.20 3.58 -10.81
C ASP A 74 11.48 3.58 -9.46
N ALA A 75 11.50 4.69 -8.74
CA ALA A 75 10.93 4.81 -7.40
C ALA A 75 9.70 5.70 -7.38
N SER A 76 8.75 5.35 -6.54
CA SER A 76 7.61 6.22 -6.22
C SER A 76 7.44 6.33 -4.72
N ALA A 77 6.88 7.46 -4.27
CA ALA A 77 6.54 7.70 -2.87
C ALA A 77 5.15 8.33 -2.83
N SER A 78 4.21 7.60 -2.24
CA SER A 78 2.81 8.03 -2.12
C SER A 78 2.48 8.33 -0.67
N GLU A 79 1.93 9.50 -0.42
CA GLU A 79 1.55 9.94 0.93
C GLU A 79 0.05 9.78 1.13
N PHE A 80 -0.32 9.03 2.17
CA PHE A 80 -1.72 8.73 2.51
C PHE A 80 -1.99 8.93 3.99
N THR A 81 -3.26 9.21 4.31
CA THR A 81 -3.79 9.09 5.66
C THR A 81 -4.92 8.05 5.63
N PHE A 82 -4.84 7.08 6.55
CA PHE A 82 -5.85 6.03 6.71
C PHE A 82 -6.53 6.19 8.06
N ASP A 83 -7.85 6.15 8.06
CA ASP A 83 -8.66 6.29 9.29
C ASP A 83 -9.68 5.16 9.31
N PHE A 84 -9.46 4.17 10.20
CA PHE A 84 -10.30 2.98 10.31
C PHE A 84 -10.76 2.76 11.74
N ASN A 85 -12.00 2.30 11.89
CA ASN A 85 -12.46 1.69 13.14
C ASN A 85 -12.35 0.17 12.98
N MET A 86 -11.70 -0.48 13.95
CA MET A 86 -11.49 -1.93 13.91
C MET A 86 -12.60 -2.67 14.66
N LYS A 87 -12.82 -3.93 14.30
CA LYS A 87 -13.87 -4.76 14.92
C LYS A 87 -13.64 -5.02 16.40
N ASP A 88 -12.37 -4.97 16.86
CA ASP A 88 -12.02 -5.14 18.26
C ASP A 88 -12.23 -3.87 19.10
N GLY A 89 -12.74 -2.80 18.51
CA GLY A 89 -12.98 -1.52 19.18
C GLY A 89 -11.81 -0.54 19.11
N SER A 90 -10.68 -0.96 18.58
CA SER A 90 -9.52 -0.06 18.42
C SER A 90 -9.71 0.83 17.21
N LYS A 91 -8.91 1.89 17.16
CA LYS A 91 -8.90 2.83 16.06
C LYS A 91 -7.51 2.89 15.45
N ILE A 92 -7.46 2.92 14.11
CA ILE A 92 -6.23 3.13 13.36
C ILE A 92 -6.33 4.50 12.69
N TYR A 93 -5.31 5.32 12.93
CA TYR A 93 -5.13 6.59 12.24
C TYR A 93 -3.66 6.68 11.85
N TRP A 94 -3.36 6.37 10.58
CA TRP A 94 -2.00 6.34 10.07
C TRP A 94 -1.82 7.42 9.00
N HIS A 95 -0.83 8.28 9.21
CA HIS A 95 -0.32 9.17 8.17
C HIS A 95 1.03 8.60 7.74
N GLU A 96 1.12 8.12 6.52
CA GLU A 96 2.28 7.35 6.09
C GLU A 96 2.71 7.67 4.67
N ILE A 97 3.98 7.35 4.39
CA ILE A 97 4.55 7.39 3.05
C ILE A 97 4.82 5.96 2.63
N ILE A 98 4.33 5.60 1.46
CA ILE A 98 4.51 4.28 0.87
C ILE A 98 5.52 4.41 -0.26
N ARG A 99 6.75 3.94 -0.02
CA ARG A 99 7.81 3.94 -1.02
C ARG A 99 7.79 2.63 -1.77
N ARG A 100 7.83 2.71 -3.10
CA ARG A 100 7.84 1.54 -3.96
C ARG A 100 8.95 1.62 -4.98
N ILE A 101 9.61 0.50 -5.22
CA ILE A 101 10.57 0.34 -6.30
C ILE A 101 9.90 -0.52 -7.36
N TRP A 102 10.00 -0.11 -8.61
CA TRP A 102 9.31 -0.70 -9.74
C TRP A 102 10.29 -1.28 -10.74
N SER A 103 9.88 -2.37 -11.40
CA SER A 103 10.61 -2.97 -12.51
C SER A 103 9.60 -3.52 -13.51
N GLU A 104 9.71 -3.11 -14.76
CA GLU A 104 8.86 -3.58 -15.86
C GLU A 104 7.36 -3.47 -15.55
N GLY A 105 6.95 -2.35 -14.93
CA GLY A 105 5.56 -2.09 -14.59
C GLY A 105 5.05 -2.81 -13.37
N LYS A 106 5.92 -3.44 -12.60
CA LYS A 106 5.56 -4.15 -11.37
C LYS A 106 6.34 -3.64 -10.18
N VAL A 107 5.70 -3.65 -9.01
CA VAL A 107 6.36 -3.33 -7.75
C VAL A 107 7.19 -4.54 -7.33
N ILE A 108 8.47 -4.33 -7.08
CA ILE A 108 9.38 -5.37 -6.60
C ILE A 108 9.70 -5.20 -5.12
N GLN A 109 9.56 -3.98 -4.60
CA GLN A 109 9.81 -3.69 -3.19
C GLN A 109 8.88 -2.57 -2.73
N GLU A 110 8.31 -2.72 -1.55
CA GLU A 110 7.46 -1.70 -0.94
C GLU A 110 7.88 -1.51 0.51
N GLN A 111 7.90 -0.27 0.98
CA GLN A 111 8.23 0.04 2.36
C GLN A 111 7.34 1.17 2.86
N TYR A 112 6.80 1.00 4.08
CA TYR A 112 5.98 1.99 4.75
C TYR A 112 6.80 2.80 5.74
N PHE A 113 6.59 4.11 5.74
CA PHE A 113 7.21 5.03 6.69
C PHE A 113 6.15 5.85 7.39
N ASP A 114 6.34 6.06 8.69
CA ASP A 114 5.49 6.97 9.46
C ASP A 114 5.82 8.40 9.03
N ALA A 115 4.81 9.15 8.62
CA ALA A 115 4.97 10.53 8.15
C ALA A 115 4.72 11.57 9.25
N ASN A 116 4.39 11.14 10.46
CA ASN A 116 4.15 12.06 11.59
C ASN A 116 5.44 12.40 12.35
#